data_e5bd32f81c8611f35868438f5fefa672
#
_entry.id   e5bd32f81c8611f35868438f5fefa672
#
_cell.length_a   1.000
_cell.length_b   1.000
_cell.length_c   1.000
_cell.angle_alpha   90.00
_cell.angle_beta   90.00
_cell.angle_gamma   90.00
#
_symmetry.space_group_name_H-M   'P 1'
#
loop_
_entity.id
_entity.type
_entity.pdbx_description
1 polymer ?
#
loop_
_entity_poly.entity_id
_entity_poly.type
_entity_poly.pdbx_seq_one_letter_code
_entity_poly.pdbx_strand_id
1 'polypeptide(L)'
;TFTFTNNQNEIFASFRLNPTDVNIAARAEEVSAFFEKMEETVKNVASAKEAAKLNELIQDKINYLLGYEASKDLFREPITATTVFGNGQMFANIVLDKVADAIAPEIEKRRKKMQAEVDKYTEKYTK
;
A
#
# COMPACT_ATOMS: atom_id res chain seq x y z
N THR A 1 9.78 -10.08 -4.20
CA THR A 1 8.94 -9.51 -5.26
C THR A 1 7.51 -10.02 -5.13
N PHE A 2 6.56 -9.10 -5.19
CA PHE A 2 5.13 -9.40 -5.14
C PHE A 2 4.54 -9.27 -6.54
N THR A 3 3.69 -10.20 -6.94
CA THR A 3 3.14 -10.23 -8.29
C THR A 3 1.62 -10.28 -8.26
N PHE A 4 1.01 -9.78 -9.33
CA PHE A 4 -0.43 -9.89 -9.57
C PHE A 4 -0.65 -10.70 -10.84
N THR A 5 -1.56 -11.64 -10.78
CA THR A 5 -1.87 -12.53 -11.90
C THR A 5 -3.32 -12.35 -12.35
N ASN A 6 -3.56 -12.58 -13.64
CA ASN A 6 -4.90 -12.60 -14.22
C ASN A 6 -5.53 -14.00 -14.10
N ASN A 7 -6.73 -14.18 -14.65
CA ASN A 7 -7.45 -15.46 -14.61
C ASN A 7 -6.74 -16.60 -15.35
N GLN A 8 -5.75 -16.27 -16.16
CA GLN A 8 -4.95 -17.26 -16.92
C GLN A 8 -3.59 -17.51 -16.26
N ASN A 9 -3.41 -17.06 -15.01
CA ASN A 9 -2.16 -17.15 -14.25
C ASN A 9 -0.97 -16.40 -14.87
N GLU A 10 -1.26 -15.42 -15.72
CA GLU A 10 -0.22 -14.55 -16.29
C GLU A 10 0.05 -13.37 -15.36
N ILE A 11 1.32 -13.05 -15.14
CA ILE A 11 1.72 -11.90 -14.32
C ILE A 11 1.51 -10.63 -15.14
N PHE A 12 0.64 -9.73 -14.68
CA PHE A 12 0.39 -8.46 -15.34
C PHE A 12 0.97 -7.24 -14.61
N ALA A 13 1.37 -7.41 -13.34
CA ALA A 13 1.94 -6.34 -12.54
C ALA A 13 2.80 -6.92 -11.42
N SER A 14 3.78 -6.14 -10.96
CA SER A 14 4.65 -6.55 -9.86
C SER A 14 5.19 -5.33 -9.10
N PHE A 15 5.63 -5.56 -7.87
CA PHE A 15 6.36 -4.56 -7.09
C PHE A 15 7.33 -5.23 -6.13
N ARG A 16 8.34 -4.46 -5.70
CA ARG A 16 9.33 -4.89 -4.73
C ARG A 16 9.02 -4.26 -3.37
N LEU A 17 9.14 -5.05 -2.32
CA LEU A 17 8.86 -4.59 -0.96
C LEU A 17 9.77 -5.31 0.02
N ASN A 18 10.38 -4.55 0.94
CA ASN A 18 11.03 -5.11 2.11
C ASN A 18 10.06 -4.95 3.30
N PRO A 19 9.36 -6.02 3.74
CA PRO A 19 8.36 -5.90 4.81
C PRO A 19 8.96 -5.54 6.16
N THR A 20 10.28 -5.62 6.33
CA THR A 20 10.96 -5.30 7.59
C THR A 20 11.35 -3.82 7.69
N ASP A 21 11.14 -3.03 6.64
CA ASP A 21 11.48 -1.60 6.63
C ASP A 21 10.43 -0.80 7.39
N VAL A 22 10.82 -0.23 8.54
CA VAL A 22 9.92 0.61 9.37
C VAL A 22 9.40 1.83 8.61
N ASN A 23 10.17 2.36 7.66
CA ASN A 23 9.77 3.53 6.90
C ASN A 23 8.60 3.20 5.97
N ILE A 24 8.54 1.98 5.46
CA ILE A 24 7.42 1.52 4.63
C ILE A 24 6.16 1.43 5.49
N ALA A 25 6.24 0.94 6.71
CA ALA A 25 5.10 0.87 7.62
C ALA A 25 4.54 2.27 7.91
N ALA A 26 5.40 3.24 8.19
CA ALA A 26 4.99 4.63 8.44
C ALA A 26 4.33 5.25 7.21
N ARG A 27 4.92 5.05 6.02
CA ARG A 27 4.35 5.54 4.77
C ARG A 27 3.02 4.87 4.43
N ALA A 28 2.86 3.58 4.77
CA ALA A 28 1.60 2.86 4.56
C ALA A 28 0.45 3.49 5.35
N GLU A 29 0.69 3.91 6.57
CA GLU A 29 -0.31 4.63 7.38
C GLU A 29 -0.71 5.95 6.73
N GLU A 30 0.26 6.74 6.27
CA GLU A 30 0.00 8.01 5.57
C GLU A 30 -0.81 7.81 4.30
N VAL A 31 -0.42 6.83 3.48
CA VAL A 31 -1.08 6.56 2.21
C VAL A 31 -2.48 6.00 2.42
N SER A 32 -2.69 5.17 3.44
CA SER A 32 -4.03 4.68 3.81
C SER A 32 -4.95 5.82 4.19
N ALA A 33 -4.49 6.76 5.01
CA ALA A 33 -5.26 7.95 5.39
C ALA A 33 -5.58 8.83 4.17
N PHE A 34 -4.63 8.97 3.26
CA PHE A 34 -4.83 9.69 2.00
C PHE A 34 -5.93 9.04 1.15
N PHE A 35 -5.90 7.72 1.00
CA PHE A 35 -6.89 7.00 0.21
C PHE A 35 -8.29 7.07 0.82
N GLU A 36 -8.41 7.03 2.14
CA GLU A 36 -9.70 7.22 2.82
C GLU A 36 -10.32 8.57 2.50
N LYS A 37 -9.53 9.64 2.53
CA LYS A 37 -9.99 10.99 2.17
C LYS A 37 -10.31 11.12 0.68
N MET A 38 -9.67 10.32 -0.16
CA MET A 38 -9.87 10.37 -1.60
C MET A 38 -11.16 9.70 -2.07
N GLU A 39 -11.79 8.84 -1.27
CA GLU A 39 -13.02 8.14 -1.66
C GLU A 39 -14.11 9.08 -2.15
N GLU A 40 -14.35 10.18 -1.44
CA GLU A 40 -15.35 11.17 -1.84
C GLU A 40 -14.93 11.92 -3.10
N THR A 41 -13.65 12.24 -3.23
CA THR A 41 -13.13 12.91 -4.42
C THR A 41 -13.30 12.04 -5.67
N VAL A 42 -13.04 10.74 -5.55
CA VAL A 42 -13.22 9.79 -6.64
C VAL A 42 -14.68 9.73 -7.10
N LYS A 43 -15.63 9.75 -6.17
CA LYS A 43 -17.06 9.72 -6.46
C LYS A 43 -17.56 10.98 -7.17
N ASN A 44 -16.87 12.11 -6.98
CA ASN A 44 -17.27 13.40 -7.50
C ASN A 44 -16.46 13.88 -8.71
N VAL A 45 -15.71 12.99 -9.36
CA VAL A 45 -14.96 13.32 -10.56
C VAL A 45 -15.92 13.64 -11.70
N ALA A 46 -15.82 14.88 -12.23
CA ALA A 46 -16.77 15.41 -13.20
C ALA A 46 -16.27 15.34 -14.65
N SER A 47 -14.98 15.08 -14.89
CA SER A 47 -14.41 15.06 -16.24
C SER A 47 -13.29 14.05 -16.37
N ALA A 48 -12.99 13.65 -17.61
CA ALA A 48 -11.86 12.77 -17.92
C ALA A 48 -10.52 13.38 -17.52
N LYS A 49 -10.41 14.72 -17.63
CA LYS A 49 -9.18 15.44 -17.25
C LYS A 49 -8.93 15.37 -15.75
N GLU A 50 -9.97 15.52 -14.93
CA GLU A 50 -9.88 15.37 -13.48
C GLU A 50 -9.53 13.93 -13.10
N ALA A 51 -10.13 12.96 -13.78
CA ALA A 51 -9.83 11.54 -13.56
C ALA A 51 -8.37 11.22 -13.87
N ALA A 52 -7.81 11.77 -14.94
CA ALA A 52 -6.41 11.58 -15.31
C ALA A 52 -5.46 12.18 -14.26
N LYS A 53 -5.76 13.37 -13.75
CA LYS A 53 -4.98 14.01 -12.68
C LYS A 53 -5.03 13.20 -11.39
N LEU A 54 -6.19 12.67 -11.05
CA LEU A 54 -6.38 11.82 -9.88
C LEU A 54 -5.56 10.54 -10.01
N ASN A 55 -5.56 9.92 -11.19
CA ASN A 55 -4.77 8.73 -11.46
C ASN A 55 -3.26 9.00 -11.26
N GLU A 56 -2.75 10.12 -11.77
CA GLU A 56 -1.34 10.52 -11.55
C GLU A 56 -1.02 10.69 -10.06
N LEU A 57 -1.90 11.37 -9.33
CA LEU A 57 -1.70 11.61 -7.90
C LEU A 57 -1.66 10.30 -7.12
N ILE A 58 -2.54 9.36 -7.43
CA ILE A 58 -2.57 8.04 -6.80
C ILE A 58 -1.30 7.26 -7.13
N GLN A 59 -0.83 7.30 -8.37
CA GLN A 59 0.43 6.65 -8.77
C GLN A 59 1.61 7.23 -8.01
N ASP A 60 1.67 8.55 -7.83
CA ASP A 60 2.72 9.21 -7.06
C ASP A 60 2.72 8.74 -5.60
N LYS A 61 1.53 8.56 -5.01
CA LYS A 61 1.41 8.06 -3.64
C LYS A 61 1.88 6.61 -3.50
N ILE A 62 1.62 5.77 -4.48
CA ILE A 62 2.12 4.39 -4.49
C ILE A 62 3.64 4.36 -4.63
N ASN A 63 4.22 5.22 -5.49
CA ASN A 63 5.67 5.36 -5.62
C ASN A 63 6.31 5.82 -4.29
N TYR A 64 5.70 6.79 -3.64
CA TYR A 64 6.13 7.26 -2.32
C TYR A 64 6.10 6.12 -1.28
N LEU A 65 5.01 5.36 -1.25
CA LEU A 65 4.85 4.22 -0.33
C LEU A 65 5.97 3.21 -0.48
N LEU A 66 6.27 2.81 -1.71
CA LEU A 66 7.23 1.75 -1.99
C LEU A 66 8.69 2.24 -2.06
N GLY A 67 8.90 3.55 -2.18
CA GLY A 67 10.23 4.16 -2.16
C GLY A 67 11.00 4.06 -3.48
N TYR A 68 10.33 3.74 -4.57
CA TYR A 68 10.90 3.73 -5.93
C TYR A 68 9.79 3.93 -6.96
N GLU A 69 10.12 4.08 -8.23
CA GLU A 69 9.11 4.26 -9.30
C GLU A 69 8.37 2.97 -9.63
N ALA A 70 7.64 2.44 -8.65
CA ALA A 70 6.88 1.19 -8.77
C ALA A 70 5.75 1.29 -9.79
N SER A 71 5.25 2.48 -10.08
CA SER A 71 4.17 2.69 -11.04
C SER A 71 4.49 2.15 -12.42
N LYS A 72 5.76 2.13 -12.82
CA LYS A 72 6.19 1.59 -14.11
C LYS A 72 5.95 0.09 -14.25
N ASP A 73 6.05 -0.64 -13.15
CA ASP A 73 5.84 -2.09 -13.11
C ASP A 73 4.41 -2.47 -12.72
N LEU A 74 3.70 -1.58 -12.03
CA LEU A 74 2.35 -1.83 -11.53
C LEU A 74 1.27 -1.37 -12.51
N PHE A 75 1.42 -0.17 -13.08
CA PHE A 75 0.37 0.48 -13.84
C PHE A 75 0.74 0.58 -15.31
N ARG A 76 0.67 -0.56 -15.99
CA ARG A 76 0.94 -0.67 -17.44
C ARG A 76 -0.38 -0.64 -18.17
N GLU A 77 -0.49 0.21 -19.18
CA GLU A 77 -1.69 0.27 -20.00
C GLU A 77 -2.09 -1.11 -20.56
N PRO A 78 -3.38 -1.44 -20.58
CA PRO A 78 -4.54 -0.60 -20.25
C PRO A 78 -4.92 -0.52 -18.77
N ILE A 79 -4.16 -1.15 -17.87
CA ILE A 79 -4.45 -1.17 -16.43
C ILE A 79 -3.73 -0.02 -15.74
N THR A 80 -4.50 0.85 -15.07
CA THR A 80 -3.99 2.00 -14.32
C THR A 80 -4.33 1.89 -12.84
N ALA A 81 -3.83 2.84 -12.05
CA ALA A 81 -4.09 2.88 -10.60
C ALA A 81 -5.58 2.97 -10.26
N THR A 82 -6.37 3.63 -11.12
CA THR A 82 -7.81 3.83 -10.92
C THR A 82 -8.67 2.79 -11.62
N THR A 83 -8.08 1.80 -12.29
CA THR A 83 -8.83 0.69 -12.90
C THR A 83 -9.59 -0.08 -11.81
N VAL A 84 -10.91 -0.27 -12.01
CA VAL A 84 -11.77 -1.00 -11.09
C VAL A 84 -11.89 -2.44 -11.56
N PHE A 85 -11.59 -3.38 -10.65
CA PHE A 85 -11.73 -4.81 -10.91
C PHE A 85 -13.13 -5.32 -10.53
N GLY A 86 -13.40 -6.60 -10.83
CA GLY A 86 -14.71 -7.20 -10.63
C GLY A 86 -15.24 -7.20 -9.20
N ASN A 87 -14.37 -7.03 -8.21
CA ASN A 87 -14.76 -6.89 -6.79
C ASN A 87 -15.14 -5.45 -6.40
N GLY A 88 -15.12 -4.51 -7.34
CA GLY A 88 -15.44 -3.11 -7.10
C GLY A 88 -14.31 -2.26 -6.54
N GLN A 89 -13.11 -2.81 -6.36
CA GLN A 89 -11.96 -2.07 -5.85
C GLN A 89 -11.08 -1.51 -6.97
N MET A 90 -10.54 -0.30 -6.74
CA MET A 90 -9.49 0.24 -7.61
C MET A 90 -8.21 -0.56 -7.43
N PHE A 91 -7.43 -0.69 -8.49
CA PHE A 91 -6.16 -1.42 -8.45
C PHE A 91 -5.20 -0.86 -7.39
N ALA A 92 -5.13 0.46 -7.24
CA ALA A 92 -4.30 1.09 -6.21
C ALA A 92 -4.67 0.62 -4.80
N ASN A 93 -5.96 0.45 -4.50
CA ASN A 93 -6.40 -0.10 -3.21
C ASN A 93 -5.99 -1.56 -3.04
N ILE A 94 -6.04 -2.34 -4.09
CA ILE A 94 -5.59 -3.74 -4.08
C ILE A 94 -4.10 -3.82 -3.79
N VAL A 95 -3.30 -2.94 -4.41
CA VAL A 95 -1.86 -2.83 -4.14
C VAL A 95 -1.60 -2.46 -2.68
N LEU A 96 -2.31 -1.45 -2.17
CA LEU A 96 -2.17 -1.01 -0.78
C LEU A 96 -2.52 -2.13 0.21
N ASP A 97 -3.60 -2.86 -0.03
CA ASP A 97 -4.00 -3.99 0.80
C ASP A 97 -2.92 -5.08 0.81
N LYS A 98 -2.32 -5.36 -0.34
CA LYS A 98 -1.25 -6.35 -0.45
C LYS A 98 -0.01 -5.92 0.33
N VAL A 99 0.35 -4.65 0.29
CA VAL A 99 1.43 -4.08 1.10
C VAL A 99 1.11 -4.21 2.58
N ALA A 100 -0.10 -3.81 2.99
CA ALA A 100 -0.54 -3.90 4.38
C ALA A 100 -0.47 -5.34 4.91
N ASP A 101 -0.95 -6.30 4.13
CA ASP A 101 -0.90 -7.72 4.50
C ASP A 101 0.53 -8.24 4.63
N ALA A 102 1.45 -7.76 3.80
CA ALA A 102 2.85 -8.16 3.85
C ALA A 102 3.59 -7.61 5.07
N ILE A 103 3.28 -6.37 5.48
CA ILE A 103 3.97 -5.70 6.59
C ILE A 103 3.37 -6.00 7.96
N ALA A 104 2.07 -6.36 8.03
CA ALA A 104 1.38 -6.59 9.29
C ALA A 104 2.08 -7.62 10.21
N PRO A 105 2.52 -8.81 9.73
CA PRO A 105 3.23 -9.76 10.58
C PRO A 105 4.55 -9.20 11.13
N GLU A 106 5.26 -8.39 10.35
CA GLU A 106 6.54 -7.80 10.78
C GLU A 106 6.33 -6.72 11.84
N ILE A 107 5.29 -5.91 11.70
CA ILE A 107 4.90 -4.91 12.71
C ILE A 107 4.57 -5.62 14.02
N GLU A 108 3.79 -6.69 13.98
CA GLU A 108 3.41 -7.45 15.16
C GLU A 108 4.62 -8.09 15.85
N LYS A 109 5.56 -8.64 15.09
CA LYS A 109 6.82 -9.17 15.63
C LYS A 109 7.60 -8.09 16.39
N ARG A 110 7.73 -6.90 15.80
CA ARG A 110 8.45 -5.78 16.43
C ARG A 110 7.74 -5.30 17.69
N ARG A 111 6.42 -5.20 17.65
CA ARG A 111 5.61 -4.82 18.80
C ARG A 111 5.83 -5.78 19.96
N LYS A 112 5.83 -7.08 19.69
CA LYS A 112 6.06 -8.12 20.70
C LYS A 112 7.48 -8.05 21.29
N LYS A 113 8.49 -7.83 20.46
CA LYS A 113 9.87 -7.67 20.92
C LYS A 113 10.03 -6.44 21.79
N MET A 114 9.46 -5.32 21.39
CA MET A 114 9.49 -4.08 22.18
C MET A 114 8.77 -4.26 23.52
N GLN A 115 7.63 -4.94 23.53
CA GLN A 115 6.88 -5.22 24.76
C GLN A 115 7.68 -6.12 25.70
N ALA A 116 8.35 -7.15 25.18
CA ALA A 116 9.20 -8.03 25.96
C ALA A 116 10.37 -7.27 26.60
N GLU A 117 10.98 -6.34 25.89
CA GLU A 117 12.05 -5.48 26.42
C GLU A 117 11.53 -4.55 27.52
N VAL A 118 10.37 -3.92 27.31
CA VAL A 118 9.73 -3.07 28.31
C VAL A 118 9.41 -3.89 29.57
N ASP A 119 8.88 -5.09 29.42
CA ASP A 119 8.55 -5.98 30.54
C ASP A 119 9.81 -6.34 31.35
N LYS A 120 10.93 -6.61 30.69
CA LYS A 120 12.22 -6.86 31.35
C LYS A 120 12.66 -5.66 32.17
N TYR A 121 12.55 -4.45 31.67
CA TYR A 121 12.90 -3.23 32.38
C TYR A 121 11.95 -3.00 33.57
N THR A 122 10.67 -3.24 33.37
CA THR A 122 9.67 -3.09 34.43
C THR A 122 9.90 -4.06 35.58
N GLU A 123 10.18 -5.34 35.31
CA GLU A 123 10.54 -6.34 36.31
C GLU A 123 11.77 -5.95 37.10
N LYS A 124 12.75 -5.35 36.45
CA LYS A 124 14.01 -4.93 37.06
C LYS A 124 13.82 -3.80 38.08
N TYR A 125 12.81 -2.95 37.89
CA TYR A 125 12.57 -1.77 38.72
C TYR A 125 11.44 -1.93 39.74
N THR A 126 10.69 -3.02 39.70
CA THR A 126 9.57 -3.28 40.60
C THR A 126 9.91 -4.15 41.81
N LYS A 127 11.15 -4.54 41.95
CA LYS A 127 11.62 -5.32 43.10
C LYS A 127 12.10 -4.42 44.23
#